data_9b9579b76cf14b5b104a936fd9e8906f
#
_entry.id   9b9579b76cf14b5b104a936fd9e8906f
#
_cell.length_a   1.000
_cell.length_b   1.000
_cell.length_c   1.000
_cell.angle_alpha   90.00
_cell.angle_beta   90.00
_cell.angle_gamma   90.00
#
_symmetry.space_group_name_H-M   'P 1'
#
loop_
_entity.id
_entity.type
_entity.pdbx_description
1 polymer ?
#
loop_
_entity_poly.entity_id
_entity_poly.type
_entity_poly.pdbx_seq_one_letter_code
_entity_poly.pdbx_strand_id
1 'polypeptide(L)'
;MARSIRRVIDILLNKEIDEKKYEVKQKKVKTEKRKPMKPMTKDTELREINDSNLLYVPLLQHIGSTAIETVELGDYVKKYEKIGEIFGNISANIHSPVSGDVVDVVEHRIPNGTKVKTVIIVNDFQNSEMKLKKRKVEDLRTIKKEDIIKIIREAGIVGLGGAQFPTHIKYDIKFKKVETFIINGAECEPYLTSDYSLMKNFTKEILNGIKVIEKLLNPKEIVIGIENENSNLVQKFEELAKEEKVNLKIKLLPTIYPQGSELQLINTVTGMKIDINKRCFAIAN
;
A
#
# COMPACT_ATOMS: atom_id res chain seq x y z
N MET A 1 11.43 -3.42 15.48
CA MET A 1 10.59 -2.79 14.46
C MET A 1 11.03 -1.35 14.12
N ALA A 2 11.02 -0.41 15.07
CA ALA A 2 11.36 1.02 14.80
C ALA A 2 12.73 1.27 14.14
N ARG A 3 13.80 0.56 14.52
CA ARG A 3 15.14 0.72 13.91
C ARG A 3 15.21 0.26 12.44
N SER A 4 14.48 -0.78 12.08
CA SER A 4 14.41 -1.30 10.70
C SER A 4 13.67 -0.32 9.77
N ILE A 5 12.56 0.24 10.24
CA ILE A 5 11.78 1.24 9.51
C ILE A 5 12.61 2.52 9.30
N ARG A 6 13.28 3.02 10.35
CA ARG A 6 14.12 4.22 10.28
C ARG A 6 15.25 4.08 9.26
N ARG A 7 15.89 2.90 9.21
CA ARG A 7 16.92 2.60 8.22
C ARG A 7 16.37 2.60 6.79
N VAL A 8 15.17 2.01 6.57
CA VAL A 8 14.47 2.04 5.27
C VAL A 8 14.21 3.49 4.85
N ILE A 9 13.77 4.33 5.78
CA ILE A 9 13.53 5.75 5.56
C ILE A 9 14.82 6.48 5.18
N ASP A 10 15.90 6.31 5.94
CA ASP A 10 17.18 7.00 5.70
C ASP A 10 17.79 6.61 4.34
N ILE A 11 17.61 5.36 3.92
CA ILE A 11 18.04 4.90 2.60
C ILE A 11 17.14 5.48 1.48
N LEU A 12 15.84 5.59 1.68
CA LEU A 12 14.91 6.17 0.70
C LEU A 12 15.15 7.66 0.51
N LEU A 13 15.57 8.36 1.56
CA LEU A 13 15.86 9.79 1.53
C LEU A 13 17.30 10.11 1.07
N ASN A 14 18.07 9.14 0.56
CA ASN A 14 19.46 9.30 0.13
C ASN A 14 20.39 9.92 1.19
N LYS A 15 20.10 9.74 2.48
CA LYS A 15 21.01 10.17 3.56
C LYS A 15 22.26 9.28 3.57
N GLU A 16 23.44 9.89 3.75
CA GLU A 16 24.66 9.13 4.06
C GLU A 16 24.38 8.25 5.29
N ILE A 17 24.58 6.95 5.12
CA ILE A 17 24.32 5.99 6.16
C ILE A 17 25.64 5.67 6.83
N ASP A 18 25.75 6.05 8.09
CA ASP A 18 26.80 5.51 8.95
C ASP A 18 26.54 4.02 9.17
N GLU A 19 27.23 3.17 8.39
CA GLU A 19 27.07 1.72 8.40
C GLU A 19 27.31 1.09 9.77
N LYS A 20 28.22 1.66 10.58
CA LYS A 20 28.50 1.19 11.95
C LYS A 20 27.32 1.36 12.89
N LYS A 21 26.47 2.36 12.65
CA LYS A 21 25.28 2.64 13.46
C LYS A 21 24.14 1.62 13.23
N TYR A 22 24.20 0.87 12.13
CA TYR A 22 23.16 -0.06 11.68
C TYR A 22 23.65 -1.49 11.48
N GLU A 23 24.77 -1.87 12.06
CA GLU A 23 25.16 -3.30 12.13
C GLU A 23 24.04 -4.12 12.77
N VAL A 24 23.10 -4.54 11.96
CA VAL A 24 22.07 -5.50 12.33
C VAL A 24 22.70 -6.87 12.18
N LYS A 25 23.10 -7.51 13.30
CA LYS A 25 23.30 -8.95 13.32
C LYS A 25 22.09 -9.58 12.65
N GLN A 26 22.31 -10.31 11.55
CA GLN A 26 21.25 -10.98 10.78
C GLN A 26 20.43 -11.88 11.74
N LYS A 27 19.37 -11.33 12.31
CA LYS A 27 18.41 -12.15 13.05
C LYS A 27 17.63 -12.92 12.00
N LYS A 28 17.81 -14.24 11.93
CA LYS A 28 16.88 -15.13 11.24
C LYS A 28 15.46 -14.73 11.69
N VAL A 29 14.59 -14.41 10.76
CA VAL A 29 13.17 -14.21 11.07
C VAL A 29 12.70 -15.54 11.66
N LYS A 30 12.25 -15.53 12.91
CA LYS A 30 11.64 -16.72 13.51
C LYS A 30 10.31 -16.94 12.83
N THR A 31 10.19 -18.03 12.10
CA THR A 31 8.92 -18.44 11.49
C THR A 31 8.27 -19.52 12.34
N GLU A 32 6.96 -19.52 12.40
CA GLU A 32 6.16 -20.52 13.07
C GLU A 32 5.01 -20.99 12.19
N LYS A 33 4.62 -22.26 12.31
CA LYS A 33 3.42 -22.79 11.69
C LYS A 33 2.24 -22.40 12.56
N ARG A 34 1.32 -21.60 12.02
CA ARG A 34 0.03 -21.25 12.65
C ARG A 34 -1.10 -21.93 11.90
N LYS A 35 -2.17 -22.30 12.60
CA LYS A 35 -3.41 -22.70 11.95
C LYS A 35 -4.00 -21.43 11.31
N PRO A 36 -4.23 -21.40 10.01
CA PRO A 36 -4.66 -20.17 9.32
C PRO A 36 -6.05 -19.71 9.73
N MET A 37 -6.94 -20.60 10.17
CA MET A 37 -8.35 -20.34 10.56
C MET A 37 -9.16 -19.57 9.49
N LYS A 38 -8.65 -19.50 8.27
CA LYS A 38 -9.25 -18.79 7.13
C LYS A 38 -10.54 -19.39 6.59
N PRO A 39 -10.82 -20.72 6.72
CA PRO A 39 -12.11 -21.29 6.31
C PRO A 39 -13.33 -20.59 6.94
N MET A 40 -13.16 -19.96 8.10
CA MET A 40 -14.25 -19.23 8.77
C MET A 40 -14.61 -17.90 8.11
N THR A 41 -13.70 -17.31 7.31
CA THR A 41 -13.86 -15.97 6.73
C THR A 41 -13.72 -15.97 5.20
N LYS A 42 -13.05 -16.98 4.63
CA LYS A 42 -12.65 -17.04 3.21
C LYS A 42 -13.83 -16.99 2.23
N ASP A 43 -14.96 -17.58 2.62
CA ASP A 43 -16.16 -17.64 1.77
C ASP A 43 -17.16 -16.53 2.09
N THR A 44 -16.81 -15.60 2.99
CA THR A 44 -17.64 -14.44 3.29
C THR A 44 -17.63 -13.48 2.09
N GLU A 45 -18.81 -13.13 1.61
CA GLU A 45 -18.95 -12.14 0.55
C GLU A 45 -18.51 -10.75 0.99
N LEU A 46 -17.89 -10.00 0.06
CA LEU A 46 -17.63 -8.59 0.29
C LEU A 46 -18.94 -7.83 0.38
N ARG A 47 -19.10 -7.04 1.41
CA ARG A 47 -20.26 -6.18 1.61
C ARG A 47 -19.81 -4.74 1.72
N GLU A 48 -20.57 -3.85 1.10
CA GLU A 48 -20.40 -2.42 1.32
C GLU A 48 -20.83 -2.08 2.74
N ILE A 49 -20.07 -1.22 3.40
CA ILE A 49 -20.44 -0.65 4.71
C ILE A 49 -21.30 0.57 4.41
N ASN A 50 -22.46 0.66 5.07
CA ASN A 50 -23.30 1.85 4.98
C ASN A 50 -22.52 3.08 5.47
N ASP A 51 -22.62 4.16 4.73
CA ASP A 51 -22.03 5.43 5.13
C ASP A 51 -22.60 5.90 6.48
N SER A 52 -21.72 6.41 7.34
CA SER A 52 -22.09 6.98 8.63
C SER A 52 -22.59 8.43 8.45
N ASN A 53 -23.45 8.90 9.36
CA ASN A 53 -23.87 10.30 9.41
C ASN A 53 -22.70 11.23 9.77
N LEU A 54 -21.76 10.76 10.57
CA LEU A 54 -20.64 11.53 11.06
C LEU A 54 -19.36 10.74 10.82
N LEU A 55 -18.39 11.35 10.15
CA LEU A 55 -17.10 10.75 9.85
C LEU A 55 -15.98 11.50 10.55
N TYR A 56 -15.09 10.75 11.18
CA TYR A 56 -13.84 11.22 11.76
C TYR A 56 -12.71 10.86 10.82
N VAL A 57 -12.13 11.83 10.12
CA VAL A 57 -11.07 11.62 9.14
C VAL A 57 -9.73 12.08 9.71
N PRO A 58 -8.92 11.19 10.29
CA PRO A 58 -7.61 11.56 10.83
C PRO A 58 -6.68 12.06 9.72
N LEU A 59 -5.91 13.10 9.99
CA LEU A 59 -4.90 13.60 9.06
C LEU A 59 -3.58 12.81 9.11
N LEU A 60 -3.54 11.74 9.91
CA LEU A 60 -2.44 10.76 9.95
C LEU A 60 -2.99 9.35 9.69
N GLN A 61 -2.97 8.93 8.44
CA GLN A 61 -3.34 7.58 7.99
C GLN A 61 -2.15 6.86 7.32
N HIS A 62 -0.92 7.23 7.69
CA HIS A 62 0.33 6.74 7.13
C HIS A 62 1.47 6.91 8.13
N ILE A 63 2.60 6.30 7.86
CA ILE A 63 3.82 6.55 8.65
C ILE A 63 4.40 7.92 8.29
N GLY A 64 4.95 8.60 9.27
CA GLY A 64 5.66 9.88 9.11
C GLY A 64 4.93 11.05 9.75
N SER A 65 4.92 12.20 9.09
CA SER A 65 4.33 13.44 9.60
C SER A 65 2.84 13.54 9.29
N THR A 66 2.05 14.04 10.23
CA THR A 66 0.62 14.34 10.02
C THR A 66 0.48 15.35 8.87
N ALA A 67 -0.48 15.11 7.98
CA ALA A 67 -0.84 16.09 6.96
C ALA A 67 -1.40 17.37 7.60
N ILE A 68 -1.24 18.50 6.91
CA ILE A 68 -1.82 19.77 7.34
C ILE A 68 -3.22 19.88 6.75
N GLU A 69 -4.18 20.28 7.58
CA GLU A 69 -5.54 20.55 7.13
C GLU A 69 -5.58 21.61 6.02
N THR A 70 -6.46 21.41 5.06
CA THR A 70 -6.75 22.36 3.95
C THR A 70 -8.19 22.86 4.03
N VAL A 71 -8.90 22.52 5.09
CA VAL A 71 -10.30 22.88 5.34
C VAL A 71 -10.48 23.38 6.77
N GLU A 72 -11.52 24.16 6.99
CA GLU A 72 -11.88 24.71 8.30
C GLU A 72 -13.37 24.46 8.63
N LEU A 73 -13.74 24.76 9.88
CA LEU A 73 -15.13 24.65 10.32
C LEU A 73 -16.07 25.43 9.41
N GLY A 74 -17.12 24.81 8.93
CA GLY A 74 -18.15 25.40 8.05
C GLY A 74 -17.88 25.21 6.56
N ASP A 75 -16.73 24.65 6.16
CA ASP A 75 -16.49 24.31 4.76
C ASP A 75 -17.37 23.15 4.31
N TYR A 76 -17.86 23.23 3.06
CA TYR A 76 -18.46 22.10 2.39
C TYR A 76 -17.41 21.37 1.53
N VAL A 77 -17.29 20.07 1.71
CA VAL A 77 -16.35 19.23 0.96
C VAL A 77 -17.06 18.23 0.07
N LYS A 78 -16.44 17.91 -1.06
CA LYS A 78 -16.90 16.85 -1.96
C LYS A 78 -16.14 15.54 -1.65
N LYS A 79 -16.75 14.42 -1.99
CA LYS A 79 -16.06 13.14 -2.00
C LYS A 79 -14.80 13.21 -2.89
N TYR A 80 -13.68 12.67 -2.41
CA TYR A 80 -12.34 12.75 -3.01
C TYR A 80 -11.69 14.14 -2.98
N GLU A 81 -12.28 15.14 -2.37
CA GLU A 81 -11.64 16.43 -2.16
C GLU A 81 -10.49 16.31 -1.16
N LYS A 82 -9.35 16.98 -1.47
CA LYS A 82 -8.19 16.99 -0.57
C LYS A 82 -8.51 17.87 0.65
N ILE A 83 -8.53 17.23 1.82
CA ILE A 83 -8.78 17.87 3.13
C ILE A 83 -7.53 17.91 4.02
N GLY A 84 -6.45 17.26 3.57
CA GLY A 84 -5.15 17.31 4.22
C GLY A 84 -4.02 17.26 3.21
N GLU A 85 -3.04 18.16 3.33
CA GLU A 85 -1.90 18.24 2.43
C GLU A 85 -0.63 17.69 3.07
N ILE A 86 0.20 17.07 2.25
CA ILE A 86 1.53 16.55 2.63
C ILE A 86 2.33 17.59 3.39
N PHE A 87 2.89 17.16 4.53
CA PHE A 87 3.81 17.96 5.34
C PHE A 87 5.06 17.15 5.71
N GLY A 88 6.23 17.78 5.55
CA GLY A 88 7.51 17.14 5.85
C GLY A 88 7.96 16.13 4.79
N ASN A 89 8.93 15.28 5.16
CA ASN A 89 9.61 14.39 4.21
C ASN A 89 8.84 13.10 3.91
N ILE A 90 8.04 12.62 4.87
CA ILE A 90 7.24 11.40 4.74
C ILE A 90 5.84 11.74 5.19
N SER A 91 4.93 11.84 4.25
CA SER A 91 3.53 12.17 4.46
C SER A 91 2.73 11.82 3.21
N ALA A 92 1.40 11.81 3.30
CA ALA A 92 0.50 11.62 2.17
C ALA A 92 -0.69 12.57 2.28
N ASN A 93 -1.25 12.97 1.14
CA ASN A 93 -2.49 13.73 1.10
C ASN A 93 -3.64 12.91 1.66
N ILE A 94 -4.56 13.58 2.35
CA ILE A 94 -5.79 12.99 2.88
C ILE A 94 -6.98 13.57 2.12
N HIS A 95 -7.93 12.72 1.76
CA HIS A 95 -9.10 13.09 0.98
C HIS A 95 -10.38 12.77 1.75
N SER A 96 -11.44 13.55 1.49
CA SER A 96 -12.74 13.28 2.06
C SER A 96 -13.34 12.00 1.46
N PRO A 97 -13.83 11.06 2.29
CA PRO A 97 -14.50 9.85 1.83
C PRO A 97 -15.95 10.09 1.38
N VAL A 98 -16.54 11.19 1.77
CA VAL A 98 -17.95 11.56 1.50
C VAL A 98 -18.05 13.04 1.07
N SER A 99 -19.23 13.47 0.62
CA SER A 99 -19.58 14.89 0.57
C SER A 99 -20.31 15.31 1.84
N GLY A 100 -20.16 16.58 2.24
CA GLY A 100 -20.82 17.12 3.41
C GLY A 100 -20.11 18.30 4.05
N ASP A 101 -20.60 18.70 5.22
CA ASP A 101 -20.10 19.88 5.94
C ASP A 101 -19.04 19.52 6.97
N VAL A 102 -17.93 20.26 6.99
CA VAL A 102 -16.92 20.18 8.04
C VAL A 102 -17.46 20.84 9.29
N VAL A 103 -17.70 20.05 10.31
CA VAL A 103 -18.26 20.54 11.58
C VAL A 103 -17.23 20.75 12.69
N ASP A 104 -16.04 20.22 12.50
CA ASP A 104 -14.92 20.47 13.44
C ASP A 104 -13.56 20.01 12.85
N VAL A 105 -12.46 20.57 13.37
CA VAL A 105 -11.08 20.14 13.11
C VAL A 105 -10.32 20.11 14.45
N VAL A 106 -10.30 18.93 15.07
CA VAL A 106 -9.83 18.77 16.46
C VAL A 106 -8.82 17.65 16.63
N GLU A 107 -8.12 17.67 17.76
CA GLU A 107 -7.29 16.56 18.22
C GLU A 107 -8.19 15.37 18.65
N HIS A 108 -8.14 14.28 17.91
CA HIS A 108 -8.89 13.06 18.22
C HIS A 108 -7.95 11.86 18.40
N ARG A 109 -8.33 10.91 19.24
CA ARG A 109 -7.55 9.70 19.50
C ARG A 109 -7.83 8.65 18.45
N ILE A 110 -6.79 8.22 17.74
CA ILE A 110 -6.87 7.12 16.76
C ILE A 110 -6.63 5.75 17.45
N PRO A 111 -6.93 4.62 16.76
CA PRO A 111 -6.90 3.29 17.38
C PRO A 111 -5.59 2.87 18.06
N ASN A 112 -4.45 3.38 17.62
CA ASN A 112 -3.15 3.14 18.26
C ASN A 112 -2.91 3.94 19.54
N GLY A 113 -3.88 4.75 19.99
CA GLY A 113 -3.83 5.58 21.17
C GLY A 113 -3.23 6.98 20.97
N THR A 114 -2.66 7.27 19.81
CA THR A 114 -2.10 8.60 19.50
C THR A 114 -3.22 9.62 19.27
N LYS A 115 -3.03 10.86 19.73
CA LYS A 115 -3.90 11.97 19.34
C LYS A 115 -3.38 12.60 18.07
N VAL A 116 -4.25 12.83 17.12
CA VAL A 116 -3.92 13.46 15.84
C VAL A 116 -5.04 14.39 15.41
N LYS A 117 -4.68 15.44 14.68
CA LYS A 117 -5.66 16.34 14.09
C LYS A 117 -6.57 15.55 13.16
N THR A 118 -7.87 15.74 13.31
CA THR A 118 -8.93 14.97 12.66
C THR A 118 -9.99 15.94 12.15
N VAL A 119 -10.35 15.82 10.89
CA VAL A 119 -11.48 16.54 10.29
C VAL A 119 -12.75 15.75 10.57
N ILE A 120 -13.77 16.42 11.12
CA ILE A 120 -15.09 15.82 11.37
C ILE A 120 -16.06 16.32 10.32
N ILE A 121 -16.68 15.38 9.59
CA ILE A 121 -17.57 15.68 8.47
C ILE A 121 -18.96 15.10 8.76
N VAL A 122 -19.99 15.92 8.65
CA VAL A 122 -21.39 15.47 8.58
C VAL A 122 -21.71 15.10 7.14
N ASN A 123 -22.00 13.84 6.90
CA ASN A 123 -22.33 13.32 5.58
C ASN A 123 -23.70 13.82 5.11
N ASP A 124 -23.76 14.41 3.96
CA ASP A 124 -25.00 14.87 3.33
C ASP A 124 -25.70 13.79 2.49
N PHE A 125 -25.07 12.62 2.32
CA PHE A 125 -25.51 11.49 1.50
C PHE A 125 -25.78 11.81 0.02
N GLN A 126 -25.34 12.99 -0.47
CA GLN A 126 -25.48 13.38 -1.87
C GLN A 126 -24.42 12.73 -2.76
N ASN A 127 -23.33 12.21 -2.16
CA ASN A 127 -22.20 11.62 -2.89
C ASN A 127 -21.66 12.55 -4.01
N SER A 128 -21.69 13.87 -3.77
CA SER A 128 -21.16 14.87 -4.68
C SER A 128 -19.66 14.67 -4.84
N GLU A 129 -19.17 14.27 -6.02
CA GLU A 129 -17.76 13.93 -6.25
C GLU A 129 -16.98 15.09 -6.87
N MET A 130 -15.69 15.15 -6.56
CA MET A 130 -14.74 15.94 -7.32
C MET A 130 -14.62 15.41 -8.75
N LYS A 131 -14.50 16.30 -9.74
CA LYS A 131 -14.23 15.91 -11.12
C LYS A 131 -12.80 15.38 -11.25
N LEU A 132 -12.63 14.07 -11.09
CA LEU A 132 -11.34 13.43 -11.27
C LEU A 132 -11.03 13.22 -12.75
N LYS A 133 -9.80 13.52 -13.15
CA LYS A 133 -9.34 13.21 -14.51
C LYS A 133 -9.16 11.70 -14.64
N LYS A 134 -10.14 11.02 -15.22
CA LYS A 134 -10.03 9.57 -15.51
C LYS A 134 -8.96 9.36 -16.57
N ARG A 135 -8.11 8.33 -16.34
CA ARG A 135 -7.07 7.88 -17.27
C ARG A 135 -7.28 6.41 -17.58
N LYS A 136 -6.92 6.02 -18.79
CA LYS A 136 -6.94 4.62 -19.21
C LYS A 136 -5.55 4.00 -19.03
N VAL A 137 -5.48 2.70 -18.88
CA VAL A 137 -4.20 1.98 -18.75
C VAL A 137 -3.33 2.16 -20.00
N GLU A 138 -3.94 2.32 -21.16
CA GLU A 138 -3.27 2.60 -22.43
C GLU A 138 -2.47 3.91 -22.41
N ASP A 139 -2.89 4.88 -21.61
CA ASP A 139 -2.20 6.16 -21.44
C ASP A 139 -0.80 5.99 -20.84
N LEU A 140 -0.54 4.84 -20.14
CA LEU A 140 0.77 4.53 -19.58
C LEU A 140 1.90 4.49 -20.62
N ARG A 141 1.58 4.29 -21.90
CA ARG A 141 2.58 4.28 -22.97
C ARG A 141 3.24 5.65 -23.15
N THR A 142 2.47 6.72 -23.02
CA THR A 142 2.89 8.10 -23.31
C THR A 142 3.22 8.93 -22.07
N ILE A 143 2.66 8.56 -20.90
CA ILE A 143 2.86 9.33 -19.68
C ILE A 143 4.28 9.15 -19.15
N LYS A 144 4.88 10.24 -18.67
CA LYS A 144 6.22 10.24 -18.06
C LYS A 144 6.16 9.68 -16.63
N LYS A 145 7.29 9.09 -16.18
CA LYS A 145 7.39 8.53 -14.82
C LYS A 145 7.15 9.57 -13.73
N GLU A 146 7.69 10.76 -13.92
CA GLU A 146 7.55 11.89 -13.01
C GLU A 146 6.07 12.31 -12.85
N ASP A 147 5.30 12.24 -13.94
CA ASP A 147 3.87 12.57 -13.90
C ASP A 147 3.07 11.46 -13.20
N ILE A 148 3.45 10.19 -13.34
CA ILE A 148 2.85 9.08 -12.59
C ILE A 148 3.10 9.28 -11.08
N ILE A 149 4.34 9.60 -10.68
CA ILE A 149 4.66 9.88 -9.28
C ILE A 149 3.85 11.05 -8.74
N LYS A 150 3.68 12.13 -9.51
CA LYS A 150 2.81 13.25 -9.12
C LYS A 150 1.36 12.82 -8.93
N ILE A 151 0.82 11.99 -9.84
CA ILE A 151 -0.55 11.48 -9.75
C ILE A 151 -0.73 10.66 -8.47
N ILE A 152 0.20 9.74 -8.19
CA ILE A 152 0.20 8.91 -6.98
C ILE A 152 0.27 9.78 -5.72
N ARG A 153 1.11 10.82 -5.74
CA ARG A 153 1.27 11.78 -4.65
C ARG A 153 -0.02 12.56 -4.40
N GLU A 154 -0.60 13.15 -5.46
CA GLU A 154 -1.84 13.92 -5.35
C GLU A 154 -3.03 13.06 -4.93
N ALA A 155 -3.07 11.80 -5.35
CA ALA A 155 -4.11 10.85 -4.94
C ALA A 155 -3.93 10.34 -3.48
N GLY A 156 -2.84 10.67 -2.79
CA GLY A 156 -2.60 10.27 -1.40
C GLY A 156 -2.43 8.77 -1.21
N ILE A 157 -1.97 8.03 -2.24
CA ILE A 157 -1.88 6.57 -2.20
C ILE A 157 -0.77 6.14 -1.25
N VAL A 158 -1.11 5.25 -0.33
CA VAL A 158 -0.21 4.61 0.62
C VAL A 158 -0.29 3.09 0.49
N GLY A 159 0.75 2.38 0.95
CA GLY A 159 0.69 0.93 1.04
C GLY A 159 -0.34 0.47 2.06
N LEU A 160 -1.11 -0.55 1.75
CA LEU A 160 -2.14 -1.10 2.65
C LEU A 160 -1.60 -2.17 3.61
N GLY A 161 -0.30 -2.45 3.57
CA GLY A 161 0.39 -3.24 4.59
C GLY A 161 0.58 -2.44 5.89
N GLY A 162 1.06 -3.11 6.94
CA GLY A 162 1.11 -2.57 8.30
C GLY A 162 1.89 -1.25 8.52
N ALA A 163 2.74 -0.82 7.57
CA ALA A 163 3.48 0.44 7.67
C ALA A 163 2.75 1.63 7.02
N GLN A 164 1.76 1.42 6.18
CA GLN A 164 1.05 2.46 5.43
C GLN A 164 1.99 3.50 4.81
N PHE A 165 3.06 3.01 4.15
CA PHE A 165 4.12 3.86 3.62
C PHE A 165 3.67 4.60 2.36
N PRO A 166 3.90 5.93 2.23
CA PRO A 166 3.50 6.70 1.06
C PRO A 166 4.11 6.15 -0.24
N THR A 167 3.23 5.77 -1.17
CA THR A 167 3.60 5.05 -2.40
C THR A 167 4.47 5.89 -3.34
N HIS A 168 4.20 7.20 -3.43
CA HIS A 168 5.00 8.13 -4.25
C HIS A 168 6.47 8.20 -3.79
N ILE A 169 6.74 8.08 -2.47
CA ILE A 169 8.11 8.04 -1.94
C ILE A 169 8.73 6.66 -2.19
N LYS A 170 7.94 5.59 -2.04
CA LYS A 170 8.40 4.21 -2.20
C LYS A 170 8.94 3.97 -3.60
N TYR A 171 8.31 4.53 -4.62
CA TYR A 171 8.64 4.26 -6.03
C TYR A 171 9.35 5.40 -6.76
N ASP A 172 9.62 6.55 -6.10
CA ASP A 172 10.50 7.59 -6.65
C ASP A 172 11.98 7.21 -6.49
N ILE A 173 12.39 6.14 -7.17
CA ILE A 173 13.76 5.63 -7.15
C ILE A 173 14.57 6.20 -8.31
N LYS A 174 15.25 7.33 -8.07
CA LYS A 174 15.92 8.12 -9.12
C LYS A 174 17.08 7.40 -9.83
N PHE A 175 17.78 6.43 -9.19
CA PHE A 175 19.04 5.88 -9.71
C PHE A 175 19.23 4.37 -9.49
N LYS A 176 18.23 3.62 -9.07
CA LYS A 176 18.39 2.19 -8.76
C LYS A 176 17.63 1.33 -9.75
N LYS A 177 18.35 0.36 -10.33
CA LYS A 177 17.75 -0.65 -11.18
C LYS A 177 17.09 -1.70 -10.31
N VAL A 178 15.77 -1.89 -10.46
CA VAL A 178 15.03 -2.94 -9.79
C VAL A 178 15.19 -4.24 -10.58
N GLU A 179 15.63 -5.30 -9.93
CA GLU A 179 15.71 -6.62 -10.56
C GLU A 179 14.38 -7.33 -10.48
N THR A 180 13.82 -7.43 -9.29
CA THR A 180 12.54 -8.10 -9.08
C THR A 180 11.54 -7.17 -8.39
N PHE A 181 10.37 -7.04 -8.97
CA PHE A 181 9.21 -6.42 -8.34
C PHE A 181 8.32 -7.52 -7.77
N ILE A 182 8.11 -7.51 -6.45
CA ILE A 182 7.35 -8.54 -5.74
C ILE A 182 6.02 -7.96 -5.28
N ILE A 183 4.92 -8.60 -5.69
CA ILE A 183 3.59 -8.32 -5.17
C ILE A 183 3.35 -9.27 -4.00
N ASN A 184 3.04 -8.70 -2.85
CA ASN A 184 2.81 -9.44 -1.62
C ASN A 184 1.34 -9.86 -1.51
N GLY A 185 1.03 -11.07 -1.94
CA GLY A 185 -0.28 -11.71 -1.73
C GLY A 185 -0.27 -12.70 -0.56
N ALA A 186 0.72 -12.58 0.37
CA ALA A 186 0.78 -13.39 1.57
C ALA A 186 0.05 -12.70 2.73
N GLU A 187 -0.95 -13.36 3.27
CA GLU A 187 -1.82 -12.89 4.34
C GLU A 187 -1.75 -13.90 5.50
N CYS A 188 -0.66 -13.81 6.29
CA CYS A 188 -0.29 -14.86 7.24
C CYS A 188 -0.99 -14.77 8.62
N GLU A 189 -1.79 -13.73 8.88
CA GLU A 189 -2.56 -13.59 10.11
C GLU A 189 -3.77 -14.52 10.12
N PRO A 190 -4.07 -15.21 11.24
CA PRO A 190 -5.28 -16.00 11.38
C PRO A 190 -6.55 -15.17 11.15
N TYR A 191 -7.56 -15.78 10.53
CA TYR A 191 -8.87 -15.19 10.18
C TYR A 191 -8.84 -14.08 9.13
N LEU A 192 -7.70 -13.47 8.82
CA LEU A 192 -7.60 -12.38 7.86
C LEU A 192 -7.68 -12.92 6.43
N THR A 193 -8.64 -12.42 5.64
CA THR A 193 -8.91 -12.84 4.25
C THR A 193 -9.24 -11.66 3.33
N SER A 194 -8.86 -10.45 3.73
CA SER A 194 -9.06 -9.24 2.93
C SER A 194 -8.29 -9.28 1.61
N ASP A 195 -7.00 -9.66 1.66
CA ASP A 195 -6.16 -9.74 0.46
C ASP A 195 -6.61 -10.88 -0.46
N TYR A 196 -7.02 -12.03 0.13
CA TYR A 196 -7.63 -13.11 -0.64
C TYR A 196 -8.88 -12.63 -1.39
N SER A 197 -9.76 -11.89 -0.69
CA SER A 197 -11.00 -11.39 -1.28
C SER A 197 -10.72 -10.36 -2.39
N LEU A 198 -9.73 -9.48 -2.21
CA LEU A 198 -9.28 -8.55 -3.24
C LEU A 198 -8.71 -9.30 -4.45
N MET A 199 -7.82 -10.26 -4.24
CA MET A 199 -7.24 -11.06 -5.31
C MET A 199 -8.30 -11.87 -6.07
N LYS A 200 -9.33 -12.37 -5.37
CA LYS A 200 -10.43 -13.13 -5.97
C LYS A 200 -11.35 -12.25 -6.81
N ASN A 201 -11.72 -11.07 -6.33
CA ASN A 201 -12.78 -10.26 -6.93
C ASN A 201 -12.25 -9.14 -7.84
N PHE A 202 -11.03 -8.62 -7.59
CA PHE A 202 -10.43 -7.47 -8.28
C PHE A 202 -9.09 -7.79 -8.92
N THR A 203 -8.93 -9.00 -9.46
CA THR A 203 -7.67 -9.46 -10.09
C THR A 203 -7.23 -8.54 -11.23
N LYS A 204 -8.17 -8.06 -12.05
CA LYS A 204 -7.87 -7.17 -13.17
C LYS A 204 -7.36 -5.81 -12.72
N GLU A 205 -7.94 -5.26 -11.67
CA GLU A 205 -7.52 -4.00 -11.05
C GLU A 205 -6.11 -4.12 -10.45
N ILE A 206 -5.82 -5.26 -9.82
CA ILE A 206 -4.47 -5.56 -9.32
C ILE A 206 -3.46 -5.60 -10.48
N LEU A 207 -3.79 -6.29 -11.58
CA LEU A 207 -2.93 -6.32 -12.78
C LEU A 207 -2.72 -4.94 -13.38
N ASN A 208 -3.74 -4.07 -13.38
CA ASN A 208 -3.61 -2.68 -13.82
C ASN A 208 -2.68 -1.89 -12.89
N GLY A 209 -2.78 -2.08 -11.58
CA GLY A 209 -1.83 -1.51 -10.62
C GLY A 209 -0.39 -1.97 -10.87
N ILE A 210 -0.20 -3.26 -11.15
CA ILE A 210 1.11 -3.82 -11.52
C ILE A 210 1.69 -3.13 -12.75
N LYS A 211 0.90 -2.90 -13.82
CA LYS A 211 1.36 -2.18 -15.02
C LYS A 211 1.84 -0.75 -14.70
N VAL A 212 1.16 -0.05 -13.79
CA VAL A 212 1.58 1.30 -13.36
C VAL A 212 2.96 1.25 -12.69
N ILE A 213 3.16 0.31 -11.76
CA ILE A 213 4.43 0.18 -11.06
C ILE A 213 5.53 -0.39 -11.97
N GLU A 214 5.20 -1.31 -12.86
CA GLU A 214 6.10 -1.79 -13.91
C GLU A 214 6.64 -0.63 -14.76
N LYS A 215 5.76 0.28 -15.21
CA LYS A 215 6.17 1.50 -15.94
C LYS A 215 7.11 2.38 -15.13
N LEU A 216 6.92 2.51 -13.81
CA LEU A 216 7.78 3.31 -12.95
C LEU A 216 9.15 2.66 -12.75
N LEU A 217 9.17 1.38 -12.41
CA LEU A 217 10.36 0.67 -11.96
C LEU A 217 11.17 0.04 -13.09
N ASN A 218 10.50 -0.34 -14.18
CA ASN A 218 11.07 -1.14 -15.28
C ASN A 218 11.87 -2.35 -14.76
N PRO A 219 11.25 -3.24 -13.95
CA PRO A 219 11.93 -4.38 -13.33
C PRO A 219 12.29 -5.42 -14.40
N LYS A 220 13.30 -6.28 -14.12
CA LYS A 220 13.59 -7.43 -14.98
C LYS A 220 12.56 -8.54 -14.84
N GLU A 221 11.96 -8.65 -13.65
CA GLU A 221 11.03 -9.70 -13.28
C GLU A 221 9.93 -9.16 -12.37
N ILE A 222 8.71 -9.65 -12.57
CA ILE A 222 7.55 -9.36 -11.72
C ILE A 222 7.04 -10.67 -11.15
N VAL A 223 6.93 -10.74 -9.83
CA VAL A 223 6.49 -11.96 -9.13
C VAL A 223 5.39 -11.62 -8.14
N ILE A 224 4.28 -12.35 -8.19
CA ILE A 224 3.29 -12.35 -7.11
C ILE A 224 3.50 -13.56 -6.21
N GLY A 225 3.61 -13.33 -4.91
CA GLY A 225 3.66 -14.38 -3.90
C GLY A 225 2.28 -14.66 -3.34
N ILE A 226 1.78 -15.88 -3.51
CA ILE A 226 0.45 -16.33 -3.03
C ILE A 226 0.65 -17.52 -2.09
N GLU A 227 0.00 -17.53 -0.94
CA GLU A 227 0.10 -18.67 -0.01
C GLU A 227 -0.54 -19.93 -0.60
N ASN A 228 0.04 -21.11 -0.28
CA ASN A 228 -0.40 -22.41 -0.80
C ASN A 228 -1.89 -22.66 -0.60
N GLU A 229 -2.47 -22.18 0.50
CA GLU A 229 -3.91 -22.32 0.79
C GLU A 229 -4.82 -21.50 -0.13
N ASN A 230 -4.24 -20.55 -0.89
CA ASN A 230 -4.90 -19.71 -1.87
C ASN A 230 -4.52 -20.08 -3.31
N SER A 231 -4.00 -21.30 -3.53
CA SER A 231 -3.59 -21.80 -4.86
C SER A 231 -4.71 -21.82 -5.91
N ASN A 232 -5.97 -21.82 -5.46
CA ASN A 232 -7.14 -21.69 -6.34
C ASN A 232 -7.18 -20.36 -7.12
N LEU A 233 -6.41 -19.36 -6.73
CA LEU A 233 -6.29 -18.07 -7.43
C LEU A 233 -5.29 -18.11 -8.59
N VAL A 234 -4.38 -19.08 -8.61
CA VAL A 234 -3.26 -19.15 -9.57
C VAL A 234 -3.76 -19.12 -11.01
N GLN A 235 -4.66 -20.04 -11.37
CA GLN A 235 -5.19 -20.12 -12.71
C GLN A 235 -5.81 -18.80 -13.17
N LYS A 236 -6.60 -18.15 -12.33
CA LYS A 236 -7.22 -16.85 -12.63
C LYS A 236 -6.18 -15.76 -12.91
N PHE A 237 -5.11 -15.70 -12.11
CA PHE A 237 -4.03 -14.75 -12.33
C PHE A 237 -3.26 -15.03 -13.62
N GLU A 238 -2.99 -16.31 -13.95
CA GLU A 238 -2.30 -16.69 -15.19
C GLU A 238 -3.11 -16.33 -16.44
N GLU A 239 -4.41 -16.65 -16.45
CA GLU A 239 -5.31 -16.34 -17.55
C GLU A 239 -5.42 -14.82 -17.77
N LEU A 240 -5.74 -14.07 -16.73
CA LEU A 240 -5.88 -12.61 -16.81
C LEU A 240 -4.57 -11.88 -17.07
N ALA A 241 -3.45 -12.35 -16.52
CA ALA A 241 -2.13 -11.75 -16.80
C ALA A 241 -1.77 -11.94 -18.29
N LYS A 242 -2.10 -13.08 -18.90
CA LYS A 242 -1.90 -13.31 -20.33
C LYS A 242 -2.80 -12.39 -21.17
N GLU A 243 -4.09 -12.29 -20.83
CA GLU A 243 -5.05 -11.39 -21.48
C GLU A 243 -4.58 -9.93 -21.42
N GLU A 244 -4.21 -9.49 -20.23
CA GLU A 244 -3.76 -8.13 -19.93
C GLU A 244 -2.30 -7.86 -20.35
N LYS A 245 -1.59 -8.85 -20.91
CA LYS A 245 -0.19 -8.77 -21.37
C LYS A 245 0.78 -8.35 -20.27
N VAL A 246 0.57 -8.83 -19.05
CA VAL A 246 1.50 -8.66 -17.93
C VAL A 246 2.39 -9.90 -17.83
N ASN A 247 3.70 -9.72 -17.91
CA ASN A 247 4.65 -10.83 -17.71
C ASN A 247 4.83 -11.12 -16.22
N LEU A 248 3.83 -11.78 -15.63
CA LEU A 248 3.73 -12.06 -14.21
C LEU A 248 4.13 -13.52 -13.92
N LYS A 249 5.08 -13.71 -13.01
CA LYS A 249 5.35 -15.02 -12.42
C LYS A 249 4.59 -15.18 -11.11
N ILE A 250 4.05 -16.38 -10.87
CA ILE A 250 3.36 -16.70 -9.63
C ILE A 250 4.24 -17.62 -8.81
N LYS A 251 4.47 -17.26 -7.55
CA LYS A 251 5.22 -18.06 -6.58
C LYS A 251 4.30 -18.50 -5.45
N LEU A 252 4.09 -19.81 -5.34
CA LEU A 252 3.40 -20.36 -4.18
C LEU A 252 4.31 -20.31 -2.95
N LEU A 253 3.79 -19.75 -1.87
CA LEU A 253 4.48 -19.52 -0.62
C LEU A 253 3.99 -20.48 0.46
N PRO A 254 4.87 -20.96 1.35
CA PRO A 254 4.45 -21.77 2.49
C PRO A 254 3.59 -20.94 3.46
N THR A 255 2.55 -21.57 4.01
CA THR A 255 1.70 -20.96 5.05
C THR A 255 2.42 -21.00 6.39
N ILE A 256 3.22 -19.98 6.64
CA ILE A 256 3.99 -19.78 7.90
C ILE A 256 3.86 -18.33 8.35
N TYR A 257 4.09 -18.08 9.62
CA TYR A 257 4.10 -16.71 10.16
C TYR A 257 5.54 -16.28 10.51
N PRO A 258 5.98 -15.08 10.08
CA PRO A 258 5.33 -14.05 9.28
C PRO A 258 5.75 -14.10 7.80
N GLN A 259 5.05 -14.85 6.95
CA GLN A 259 5.38 -14.99 5.51
C GLN A 259 5.30 -13.68 4.75
N GLY A 260 4.33 -12.82 5.09
CA GLY A 260 4.11 -11.51 4.46
C GLY A 260 5.09 -10.42 4.90
N SER A 261 6.02 -10.69 5.85
CA SER A 261 7.05 -9.71 6.18
C SER A 261 8.03 -9.53 5.02
N GLU A 262 8.44 -8.29 4.73
CA GLU A 262 9.30 -7.99 3.56
C GLU A 262 10.54 -8.88 3.48
N LEU A 263 11.26 -9.06 4.60
CA LEU A 263 12.48 -9.88 4.64
C LEU A 263 12.20 -11.35 4.35
N GLN A 264 11.15 -11.90 4.94
CA GLN A 264 10.77 -13.30 4.74
C GLN A 264 10.27 -13.53 3.33
N LEU A 265 9.45 -12.61 2.80
CA LEU A 265 8.90 -12.68 1.46
C LEU A 265 10.02 -12.68 0.40
N ILE A 266 10.96 -11.73 0.46
CA ILE A 266 12.08 -11.66 -0.47
C ILE A 266 12.91 -12.97 -0.39
N ASN A 267 13.23 -13.44 0.81
CA ASN A 267 13.99 -14.67 0.98
C ASN A 267 13.24 -15.87 0.36
N THR A 268 11.93 -15.98 0.60
CA THR A 268 11.13 -17.10 0.06
C THR A 268 10.98 -17.03 -1.45
N VAL A 269 10.77 -15.80 -2.00
CA VAL A 269 10.58 -15.61 -3.45
C VAL A 269 11.89 -15.81 -4.21
N THR A 270 13.00 -15.27 -3.73
CA THR A 270 14.26 -15.18 -4.49
C THR A 270 15.33 -16.16 -4.04
N GLY A 271 15.18 -16.78 -2.87
CA GLY A 271 16.23 -17.61 -2.23
C GLY A 271 17.40 -16.79 -1.68
N MET A 272 17.40 -15.48 -1.83
CA MET A 272 18.51 -14.62 -1.40
C MET A 272 18.34 -14.21 0.06
N LYS A 273 19.41 -14.37 0.82
CA LYS A 273 19.54 -13.68 2.11
C LYS A 273 19.80 -12.22 1.82
N ILE A 274 18.94 -11.35 2.35
CA ILE A 274 19.02 -9.92 2.06
C ILE A 274 20.30 -9.35 2.66
N ASP A 275 21.19 -8.93 1.79
CA ASP A 275 22.13 -7.88 2.11
C ASP A 275 21.40 -6.54 1.92
N ILE A 276 21.12 -5.88 3.03
CA ILE A 276 20.34 -4.62 3.05
C ILE A 276 21.05 -3.52 2.23
N ASN A 277 22.31 -3.69 1.92
CA ASN A 277 23.11 -2.76 1.13
C ASN A 277 22.95 -2.98 -0.38
N LYS A 278 22.42 -4.11 -0.83
CA LYS A 278 22.15 -4.43 -2.23
C LYS A 278 20.65 -4.44 -2.46
N ARG A 279 20.08 -3.29 -2.79
CA ARG A 279 18.66 -3.17 -3.12
C ARG A 279 18.42 -3.48 -4.58
N CYS A 280 17.96 -4.68 -4.84
CA CYS A 280 17.51 -5.10 -6.15
C CYS A 280 15.99 -5.35 -6.20
N PHE A 281 15.25 -5.05 -5.11
CA PHE A 281 13.85 -5.44 -4.96
C PHE A 281 12.95 -4.25 -4.65
N ALA A 282 11.74 -4.31 -5.20
CA ALA A 282 10.63 -3.46 -4.79
C ALA A 282 9.46 -4.36 -4.40
N ILE A 283 8.71 -3.98 -3.37
CA ILE A 283 7.55 -4.73 -2.87
C ILE A 283 6.32 -3.85 -2.92
N ALA A 284 5.19 -4.40 -3.39
CA ALA A 284 3.86 -3.84 -3.23
C ALA A 284 3.04 -4.70 -2.27
N ASN A 285 2.30 -4.05 -1.40
CA ASN A 285 1.28 -4.65 -0.54
C ASN A 285 -0.05 -4.03 -0.91
#